data_d2f7945259b249d43c5465f7195dc709
#
_entry.id   d2f7945259b249d43c5465f7195dc709
#
_cell.length_a   1.000
_cell.length_b   1.000
_cell.length_c   1.000
_cell.angle_alpha   90.00
_cell.angle_beta   90.00
_cell.angle_gamma   90.00
#
_symmetry.space_group_name_H-M   'P 1'
#
loop_
_entity.id
_entity.type
_entity.pdbx_description
1 polymer ?
#
loop_
_entity_poly.entity_id
_entity_poly.type
_entity_poly.pdbx_seq_one_letter_code
_entity_poly.pdbx_strand_id
1 'polypeptide(L)'
;GKNFKLTQDTPHTPEDKPGKAPDHSETNSQYAAVREADVVKTDGKYIYSLDRSAKRIHITAVNGDKLESVSAINTGAGMPMEMLVRGDRLAVIPVADASKTIIRIYDISDRTSPQLLAERTQSGEYITVREIGGTIYCASISGIPLYGQIEDADIDLPQINGSDIYCSRILIPEEAQCAS
;
A
#
# COMPACT_ATOMS: atom_id res chain seq x y z
N GLY A 1 -16.90 -49.84 36.21
CA GLY A 1 -16.16 -49.90 34.98
C GLY A 1 -17.06 -49.48 33.80
N LYS A 2 -16.76 -48.35 33.17
CA LYS A 2 -17.37 -47.95 31.87
C LYS A 2 -16.30 -48.08 30.81
N ASN A 3 -16.45 -49.08 29.92
CA ASN A 3 -15.60 -49.27 28.75
C ASN A 3 -15.85 -48.17 27.73
N PHE A 4 -14.83 -47.44 27.39
CA PHE A 4 -14.78 -46.49 26.29
C PHE A 4 -14.30 -47.22 25.03
N LYS A 5 -15.16 -47.29 24.02
CA LYS A 5 -14.87 -47.92 22.73
C LYS A 5 -14.31 -46.82 21.81
N LEU A 6 -13.02 -46.91 21.47
CA LEU A 6 -12.39 -46.11 20.41
C LEU A 6 -12.81 -46.69 19.06
N THR A 7 -13.58 -45.89 18.30
CA THR A 7 -13.76 -46.12 16.87
C THR A 7 -12.55 -45.59 16.13
N GLN A 8 -11.87 -46.46 15.37
CA GLN A 8 -10.82 -46.10 14.44
C GLN A 8 -11.45 -45.42 13.22
N ASP A 9 -11.18 -44.15 13.04
CA ASP A 9 -11.44 -43.47 11.78
C ASP A 9 -10.37 -43.87 10.76
N THR A 10 -10.83 -44.42 9.66
CA THR A 10 -10.01 -44.70 8.47
C THR A 10 -9.55 -43.39 7.83
N PRO A 11 -8.27 -43.28 7.41
CA PRO A 11 -7.81 -42.09 6.73
C PRO A 11 -8.46 -41.97 5.36
N HIS A 12 -9.17 -40.86 5.15
CA HIS A 12 -9.70 -40.46 3.86
C HIS A 12 -8.55 -39.93 3.00
N THR A 13 -8.21 -40.66 1.96
CA THR A 13 -7.25 -40.26 0.93
C THR A 13 -7.91 -39.18 0.07
N PRO A 14 -7.35 -37.97 -0.04
CA PRO A 14 -7.87 -37.00 -1.03
C PRO A 14 -7.48 -37.45 -2.42
N GLU A 15 -8.46 -37.57 -3.32
CA GLU A 15 -8.23 -37.74 -4.74
C GLU A 15 -7.47 -36.55 -5.31
N ASP A 16 -6.30 -36.81 -5.89
CA ASP A 16 -5.49 -35.86 -6.65
C ASP A 16 -6.26 -35.41 -7.88
N LYS A 17 -6.75 -34.16 -7.86
CA LYS A 17 -7.17 -33.45 -9.08
C LYS A 17 -5.97 -32.80 -9.73
N PRO A 18 -5.69 -33.02 -11.04
CA PRO A 18 -4.56 -32.44 -11.70
C PRO A 18 -4.69 -30.93 -11.89
N GLY A 19 -3.70 -30.18 -11.45
CA GLY A 19 -3.25 -28.94 -12.08
C GLY A 19 -3.99 -27.65 -11.75
N LYS A 20 -3.85 -27.16 -10.52
CA LYS A 20 -3.89 -25.72 -10.27
C LYS A 20 -2.47 -25.28 -9.89
N ALA A 21 -1.94 -24.28 -10.61
CA ALA A 21 -0.67 -23.65 -10.27
C ALA A 21 -0.65 -23.27 -8.79
N PRO A 22 0.51 -23.34 -8.10
CA PRO A 22 0.57 -23.00 -6.68
C PRO A 22 0.04 -21.59 -6.47
N ASP A 23 -1.03 -21.52 -5.68
CA ASP A 23 -1.65 -20.27 -5.28
C ASP A 23 -0.63 -19.55 -4.40
N HIS A 24 -0.09 -18.41 -4.89
CA HIS A 24 0.76 -17.56 -4.06
C HIS A 24 -0.10 -17.06 -2.90
N SER A 25 0.38 -17.20 -1.68
CA SER A 25 -0.34 -16.69 -0.53
C SER A 25 -0.45 -15.16 -0.66
N GLU A 26 -1.68 -14.66 -0.79
CA GLU A 26 -1.94 -13.25 -0.59
C GLU A 26 -1.46 -12.87 0.83
N THR A 27 -0.87 -11.69 0.96
CA THR A 27 -0.42 -11.15 2.25
C THR A 27 -1.54 -11.37 3.28
N ASN A 28 -1.22 -11.95 4.42
CA ASN A 28 -2.16 -12.35 5.47
C ASN A 28 -2.83 -11.11 6.07
N SER A 29 -3.75 -10.49 5.34
CA SER A 29 -4.54 -9.36 5.82
C SER A 29 -5.73 -9.91 6.60
N GLN A 30 -6.01 -9.33 7.76
CA GLN A 30 -7.13 -9.70 8.64
C GLN A 30 -8.49 -9.61 7.92
N TYR A 31 -8.55 -8.89 6.79
CA TYR A 31 -9.68 -8.79 5.88
C TYR A 31 -9.20 -8.99 4.45
N ALA A 32 -9.66 -10.02 3.76
CA ALA A 32 -9.27 -10.39 2.40
C ALA A 32 -9.46 -9.28 1.34
N ALA A 33 -10.28 -8.27 1.65
CA ALA A 33 -10.55 -7.12 0.77
C ALA A 33 -9.56 -5.95 0.96
N VAL A 34 -8.72 -5.97 2.01
CA VAL A 34 -7.77 -4.89 2.32
C VAL A 34 -6.38 -5.31 1.88
N ARG A 35 -5.76 -4.53 1.01
CA ARG A 35 -4.38 -4.74 0.56
C ARG A 35 -3.45 -3.79 1.30
N GLU A 36 -2.46 -4.37 1.96
CA GLU A 36 -1.41 -3.62 2.64
C GLU A 36 -0.28 -3.30 1.67
N ALA A 37 0.31 -2.12 1.83
CA ALA A 37 1.53 -1.75 1.13
C ALA A 37 2.74 -2.48 1.75
N ASP A 38 3.79 -2.69 0.95
CA ASP A 38 4.99 -3.39 1.39
C ASP A 38 6.20 -3.00 0.51
N VAL A 39 7.37 -3.49 0.88
CA VAL A 39 8.63 -3.33 0.13
C VAL A 39 8.83 -4.41 -0.95
N VAL A 40 8.13 -5.53 -0.85
CA VAL A 40 8.10 -6.61 -1.85
C VAL A 40 6.65 -7.03 -2.10
N LYS A 41 6.28 -7.10 -3.37
CA LYS A 41 4.97 -7.58 -3.82
C LYS A 41 5.13 -8.58 -4.96
N THR A 42 4.16 -9.46 -5.11
CA THR A 42 4.09 -10.37 -6.26
C THR A 42 2.66 -10.44 -6.80
N ASP A 43 2.53 -10.65 -8.08
CA ASP A 43 1.27 -10.98 -8.77
C ASP A 43 1.24 -12.44 -9.25
N GLY A 44 2.21 -13.25 -8.80
CA GLY A 44 2.36 -14.66 -9.16
C GLY A 44 3.22 -14.89 -10.41
N LYS A 45 3.41 -13.89 -11.26
CA LYS A 45 4.27 -13.94 -12.47
C LYS A 45 5.49 -13.04 -12.33
N TYR A 46 5.36 -11.97 -11.56
CA TYR A 46 6.40 -10.98 -11.33
C TYR A 46 6.58 -10.73 -9.85
N ILE A 47 7.80 -10.42 -9.48
CA ILE A 47 8.18 -9.90 -8.17
C ILE A 47 8.55 -8.43 -8.37
N TYR A 48 7.95 -7.58 -7.56
CA TYR A 48 8.23 -6.16 -7.46
C TYR A 48 8.99 -5.94 -6.17
N SER A 49 10.24 -5.47 -6.26
CA SER A 49 11.07 -5.22 -5.08
C SER A 49 11.54 -3.76 -5.05
N LEU A 50 11.38 -3.14 -3.89
CA LEU A 50 11.68 -1.74 -3.68
C LEU A 50 13.08 -1.58 -3.12
N ASP A 51 13.97 -0.96 -3.89
CA ASP A 51 15.30 -0.53 -3.46
C ASP A 51 15.26 0.92 -3.03
N ARG A 52 15.26 1.13 -1.70
CA ARG A 52 15.21 2.47 -1.10
C ARG A 52 16.47 3.27 -1.40
N SER A 53 17.62 2.62 -1.40
CA SER A 53 18.92 3.28 -1.60
C SER A 53 19.10 3.76 -3.05
N ALA A 54 18.73 2.95 -4.02
CA ALA A 54 18.75 3.31 -5.44
C ALA A 54 17.51 4.09 -5.87
N LYS A 55 16.49 4.24 -5.02
CA LYS A 55 15.18 4.86 -5.32
C LYS A 55 14.52 4.22 -6.53
N ARG A 56 14.47 2.89 -6.55
CA ARG A 56 13.96 2.10 -7.67
C ARG A 56 13.04 1.00 -7.19
N ILE A 57 12.11 0.62 -8.08
CA ILE A 57 11.37 -0.62 -7.96
C ILE A 57 11.82 -1.51 -9.08
N HIS A 58 12.41 -2.66 -8.76
CA HIS A 58 12.79 -3.68 -9.72
C HIS A 58 11.60 -4.58 -10.02
N ILE A 59 11.42 -4.88 -11.31
CA ILE A 59 10.43 -5.84 -11.78
C ILE A 59 11.18 -7.06 -12.29
N THR A 60 10.92 -8.20 -11.67
CA THR A 60 11.59 -9.48 -11.95
C THR A 60 10.55 -10.51 -12.35
N ALA A 61 10.71 -11.14 -13.50
CA ALA A 61 9.85 -12.25 -13.94
C ALA A 61 10.22 -13.54 -13.21
N VAL A 62 9.19 -14.34 -12.90
CA VAL A 62 9.34 -15.66 -12.29
C VAL A 62 9.03 -16.72 -13.35
N ASN A 63 10.06 -17.40 -13.87
CA ASN A 63 9.95 -18.43 -14.90
C ASN A 63 10.38 -19.79 -14.32
N GLY A 64 9.44 -20.45 -13.64
CA GLY A 64 9.75 -21.70 -12.90
C GLY A 64 10.73 -21.44 -11.75
N ASP A 65 11.92 -22.00 -11.84
CA ASP A 65 13.01 -21.83 -10.87
C ASP A 65 13.95 -20.67 -11.18
N LYS A 66 13.68 -19.90 -12.25
CA LYS A 66 14.52 -18.79 -12.69
C LYS A 66 13.88 -17.45 -12.43
N LEU A 67 14.71 -16.50 -12.03
CA LEU A 67 14.36 -15.10 -11.87
C LEU A 67 15.08 -14.28 -12.94
N GLU A 68 14.32 -13.53 -13.72
CA GLU A 68 14.84 -12.71 -14.81
C GLU A 68 14.49 -11.24 -14.58
N SER A 69 15.50 -10.37 -14.58
CA SER A 69 15.28 -8.92 -14.48
C SER A 69 14.57 -8.42 -15.74
N VAL A 70 13.44 -7.75 -15.56
CA VAL A 70 12.61 -7.24 -16.68
C VAL A 70 12.85 -5.75 -16.87
N SER A 71 12.67 -4.96 -15.82
CA SER A 71 12.81 -3.51 -15.86
C SER A 71 12.98 -2.94 -14.44
N ALA A 72 13.22 -1.63 -14.37
CA ALA A 72 13.22 -0.91 -13.12
C ALA A 72 12.53 0.46 -13.27
N ILE A 73 11.65 0.78 -12.32
CA ILE A 73 10.99 2.07 -12.22
C ILE A 73 11.85 2.98 -11.35
N ASN A 74 12.25 4.14 -11.87
CA ASN A 74 12.81 5.20 -11.03
C ASN A 74 11.67 5.90 -10.30
N THR A 75 11.70 5.89 -8.97
CA THR A 75 10.61 6.47 -8.16
C THR A 75 10.71 7.99 -8.00
N GLY A 76 11.74 8.62 -8.58
CA GLY A 76 11.91 10.08 -8.57
C GLY A 76 12.39 10.62 -7.23
N ALA A 77 12.05 11.87 -6.94
CA ALA A 77 12.40 12.52 -5.68
C ALA A 77 11.70 11.85 -4.48
N GLY A 78 12.40 11.83 -3.34
CA GLY A 78 11.96 11.17 -2.13
C GLY A 78 12.46 9.73 -1.99
N MET A 79 12.45 9.24 -0.75
CA MET A 79 12.79 7.85 -0.45
C MET A 79 11.51 7.01 -0.57
N PRO A 80 11.45 6.02 -1.45
CA PRO A 80 10.28 5.17 -1.56
C PRO A 80 10.14 4.30 -0.31
N MET A 81 8.98 4.39 0.34
CA MET A 81 8.72 3.69 1.60
C MET A 81 8.04 2.36 1.38
N GLU A 82 6.96 2.37 0.62
CA GLU A 82 6.07 1.24 0.40
C GLU A 82 5.47 1.30 -1.01
N MET A 83 4.95 0.17 -1.47
CA MET A 83 4.24 0.07 -2.74
C MET A 83 3.00 -0.82 -2.64
N LEU A 84 2.06 -0.57 -3.52
CA LEU A 84 0.87 -1.38 -3.77
C LEU A 84 0.89 -1.85 -5.21
N VAL A 85 0.53 -3.12 -5.46
CA VAL A 85 0.39 -3.67 -6.81
C VAL A 85 -0.99 -4.28 -6.95
N ARG A 86 -1.71 -3.88 -8.00
CA ARG A 86 -3.01 -4.45 -8.35
C ARG A 86 -3.20 -4.49 -9.86
N GLY A 87 -3.24 -5.70 -10.42
CA GLY A 87 -3.33 -5.89 -11.87
C GLY A 87 -2.23 -5.14 -12.61
N ASP A 88 -2.63 -4.21 -13.47
CA ASP A 88 -1.72 -3.40 -14.27
C ASP A 88 -1.42 -2.01 -13.64
N ARG A 89 -1.59 -1.88 -12.33
CA ARG A 89 -1.30 -0.64 -11.61
C ARG A 89 -0.34 -0.89 -10.45
N LEU A 90 0.63 0.00 -10.33
CA LEU A 90 1.57 0.04 -9.21
C LEU A 90 1.52 1.45 -8.62
N ALA A 91 1.30 1.53 -7.32
CA ALA A 91 1.43 2.78 -6.58
C ALA A 91 2.66 2.71 -5.68
N VAL A 92 3.44 3.78 -5.62
CA VAL A 92 4.57 3.93 -4.70
C VAL A 92 4.40 5.21 -3.89
N ILE A 93 4.83 5.17 -2.64
CA ILE A 93 4.78 6.28 -1.72
C ILE A 93 6.22 6.73 -1.45
N PRO A 94 6.75 7.74 -2.18
CA PRO A 94 8.02 8.37 -1.85
C PRO A 94 7.81 9.44 -0.77
N VAL A 95 8.68 9.42 0.23
CA VAL A 95 8.73 10.44 1.30
C VAL A 95 9.95 11.31 1.06
N ALA A 96 9.73 12.59 0.80
CA ALA A 96 10.78 13.56 0.59
C ALA A 96 11.10 14.33 1.89
N ASP A 97 10.06 14.67 2.64
CA ASP A 97 10.13 15.38 3.92
C ASP A 97 8.86 15.09 4.75
N ALA A 98 8.82 15.59 5.98
CA ALA A 98 7.70 15.41 6.90
C ALA A 98 6.50 16.33 6.60
N SER A 99 6.59 17.22 5.61
CA SER A 99 5.51 18.18 5.31
C SER A 99 4.53 17.67 4.28
N LYS A 100 4.92 16.65 3.50
CA LYS A 100 4.15 16.23 2.34
C LYS A 100 4.26 14.73 2.05
N THR A 101 3.11 14.10 1.89
CA THR A 101 2.97 12.73 1.38
C THR A 101 2.72 12.78 -0.12
N ILE A 102 3.45 11.95 -0.86
CA ILE A 102 3.36 11.83 -2.32
C ILE A 102 2.92 10.41 -2.65
N ILE A 103 2.03 10.25 -3.63
CA ILE A 103 1.64 8.97 -4.21
C ILE A 103 1.88 9.05 -5.71
N ARG A 104 2.71 8.16 -6.25
CA ARG A 104 2.92 7.99 -7.70
C ARG A 104 2.28 6.71 -8.17
N ILE A 105 1.49 6.81 -9.25
CA ILE A 105 0.77 5.68 -9.84
C ILE A 105 1.35 5.42 -11.22
N TYR A 106 1.77 4.18 -11.45
CA TYR A 106 2.34 3.72 -12.70
C TYR A 106 1.40 2.72 -13.40
N ASP A 107 1.35 2.82 -14.72
CA ASP A 107 0.88 1.74 -15.58
C ASP A 107 2.01 0.73 -15.72
N ILE A 108 1.72 -0.52 -15.39
CA ILE A 108 2.62 -1.64 -15.52
C ILE A 108 2.02 -2.73 -16.43
N SER A 109 1.07 -2.37 -17.31
CA SER A 109 0.51 -3.32 -18.29
C SER A 109 1.60 -3.92 -19.19
N ASP A 110 2.56 -3.10 -19.59
CA ASP A 110 3.83 -3.54 -20.13
C ASP A 110 4.92 -3.47 -19.02
N ARG A 111 5.29 -4.65 -18.47
CA ARG A 111 6.30 -4.75 -17.41
C ARG A 111 7.70 -4.36 -17.90
N THR A 112 7.93 -4.34 -19.21
CA THR A 112 9.22 -3.92 -19.79
C THR A 112 9.35 -2.40 -19.90
N SER A 113 8.22 -1.68 -19.92
CA SER A 113 8.17 -0.22 -20.10
C SER A 113 7.11 0.45 -19.21
N PRO A 114 7.24 0.41 -17.88
CA PRO A 114 6.30 1.05 -16.97
C PRO A 114 6.20 2.57 -17.21
N GLN A 115 4.98 3.12 -17.14
CA GLN A 115 4.70 4.53 -17.40
C GLN A 115 4.08 5.23 -16.20
N LEU A 116 4.57 6.41 -15.83
CA LEU A 116 3.93 7.23 -14.80
C LEU A 116 2.59 7.77 -15.31
N LEU A 117 1.51 7.41 -14.64
CA LEU A 117 0.15 7.87 -14.96
C LEU A 117 -0.26 9.10 -14.17
N ALA A 118 0.08 9.15 -12.89
CA ALA A 118 -0.36 10.22 -12.02
C ALA A 118 0.56 10.38 -10.83
N GLU A 119 0.65 11.61 -10.35
CA GLU A 119 1.17 11.97 -9.05
C GLU A 119 0.07 12.68 -8.26
N ARG A 120 -0.04 12.36 -6.99
CA ARG A 120 -0.94 13.01 -6.04
C ARG A 120 -0.17 13.37 -4.80
N THR A 121 -0.51 14.51 -4.22
CA THR A 121 0.13 14.99 -2.99
C THR A 121 -0.91 15.35 -1.96
N GLN A 122 -0.59 15.13 -0.70
CA GLN A 122 -1.33 15.67 0.44
C GLN A 122 -0.36 16.20 1.48
N SER A 123 -0.77 17.21 2.24
CA SER A 123 0.04 17.75 3.34
C SER A 123 0.18 16.72 4.45
N GLY A 124 1.27 16.84 5.20
CA GLY A 124 1.58 16.02 6.35
C GLY A 124 2.50 14.83 6.06
N GLU A 125 3.10 14.37 7.14
CA GLU A 125 3.99 13.22 7.15
C GLU A 125 3.20 11.92 6.89
N TYR A 126 3.75 11.07 6.05
CA TYR A 126 3.19 9.78 5.71
C TYR A 126 3.06 8.86 6.93
N ILE A 127 1.90 8.28 7.14
CA ILE A 127 1.63 7.29 8.18
C ILE A 127 1.45 5.90 7.57
N THR A 128 0.48 5.75 6.67
CA THR A 128 0.16 4.46 6.07
C THR A 128 -0.71 4.60 4.82
N VAL A 129 -0.69 3.56 3.99
CA VAL A 129 -1.56 3.43 2.82
C VAL A 129 -2.20 2.05 2.78
N ARG A 130 -3.45 2.00 2.34
CA ARG A 130 -4.21 0.76 2.12
C ARG A 130 -4.96 0.85 0.80
N GLU A 131 -5.19 -0.28 0.18
CA GLU A 131 -6.06 -0.38 -0.99
C GLU A 131 -7.27 -1.26 -0.65
N ILE A 132 -8.45 -0.75 -0.93
CA ILE A 132 -9.73 -1.45 -0.72
C ILE A 132 -10.58 -1.27 -1.97
N GLY A 133 -10.92 -2.35 -2.63
CA GLY A 133 -11.81 -2.33 -3.80
C GLY A 133 -11.35 -1.45 -4.97
N GLY A 134 -10.03 -1.22 -5.13
CA GLY A 134 -9.45 -0.35 -6.16
C GLY A 134 -9.25 1.10 -5.74
N THR A 135 -9.66 1.46 -4.54
CA THR A 135 -9.45 2.80 -3.97
C THR A 135 -8.25 2.79 -3.03
N ILE A 136 -7.36 3.75 -3.19
CA ILE A 136 -6.22 3.96 -2.30
C ILE A 136 -6.63 4.92 -1.18
N TYR A 137 -6.52 4.47 0.05
CA TYR A 137 -6.69 5.26 1.26
C TYR A 137 -5.32 5.56 1.83
N CYS A 138 -4.99 6.84 1.95
CA CYS A 138 -3.71 7.29 2.47
C CYS A 138 -3.93 8.18 3.68
N ALA A 139 -3.24 7.88 4.77
CA ALA A 139 -3.23 8.68 5.98
C ALA A 139 -1.90 9.43 6.11
N SER A 140 -1.99 10.70 6.45
CA SER A 140 -0.86 11.54 6.83
C SER A 140 -1.18 12.33 8.09
N ILE A 141 -0.17 12.79 8.80
CA ILE A 141 -0.30 13.61 10.00
C ILE A 141 0.41 14.95 9.80
N SER A 142 -0.29 16.05 10.09
CA SER A 142 0.31 17.38 10.18
C SER A 142 0.29 17.83 11.63
N GLY A 143 1.46 18.21 12.15
CA GLY A 143 1.56 18.82 13.47
C GLY A 143 1.19 20.31 13.38
N ILE A 144 0.28 20.77 14.22
CA ILE A 144 0.10 22.22 14.48
C ILE A 144 1.05 22.57 15.62
N PRO A 145 2.01 23.48 15.42
CA PRO A 145 2.88 23.90 16.52
C PRO A 145 2.05 24.66 17.57
N LEU A 146 1.89 24.04 18.74
CA LEU A 146 1.12 24.61 19.86
C LEU A 146 1.95 25.57 20.73
N TYR A 147 2.97 26.22 20.18
CA TYR A 147 3.81 27.16 20.91
C TYR A 147 3.39 28.60 20.59
N GLY A 148 2.72 29.25 21.55
CA GLY A 148 2.31 30.64 21.47
C GLY A 148 0.79 30.84 21.34
N GLN A 149 0.36 32.11 21.28
CA GLN A 149 -1.01 32.43 20.91
C GLN A 149 -1.15 32.19 19.42
N ILE A 150 -1.97 31.22 19.05
CA ILE A 150 -2.30 30.92 17.63
C ILE A 150 -3.25 32.02 17.18
N GLU A 151 -2.78 32.95 16.38
CA GLU A 151 -3.64 33.83 15.61
C GLU A 151 -4.19 33.06 14.40
N ASP A 152 -5.44 33.26 14.03
CA ASP A 152 -6.13 32.52 12.94
C ASP A 152 -5.37 32.54 11.58
N ALA A 153 -4.43 33.47 11.42
CA ALA A 153 -3.61 33.59 10.21
C ALA A 153 -2.45 32.58 10.11
N ASP A 154 -2.10 31.91 11.21
CA ASP A 154 -0.92 31.04 11.26
C ASP A 154 -1.23 29.54 11.14
N ILE A 155 -2.50 29.19 10.90
CA ILE A 155 -2.91 27.80 10.71
C ILE A 155 -2.85 27.43 9.23
N ASP A 156 -1.82 26.67 8.87
CA ASP A 156 -1.78 26.06 7.53
C ASP A 156 -2.89 25.02 7.39
N LEU A 157 -3.83 25.28 6.48
CA LEU A 157 -4.89 24.32 6.17
C LEU A 157 -4.32 23.07 5.49
N PRO A 158 -4.88 21.87 5.76
CA PRO A 158 -4.50 20.67 5.03
C PRO A 158 -4.71 20.86 3.52
N GLN A 159 -3.78 20.35 2.71
CA GLN A 159 -3.82 20.50 1.26
C GLN A 159 -3.86 19.14 0.55
N ILE A 160 -4.59 19.09 -0.58
CA ILE A 160 -4.51 18.00 -1.56
C ILE A 160 -4.14 18.59 -2.92
N ASN A 161 -3.06 18.09 -3.53
CA ASN A 161 -2.51 18.59 -4.80
C ASN A 161 -2.26 20.12 -4.80
N GLY A 162 -1.83 20.66 -3.65
CA GLY A 162 -1.57 22.09 -3.48
C GLY A 162 -2.81 22.97 -3.31
N SER A 163 -3.99 22.38 -3.17
CA SER A 163 -5.24 23.11 -2.89
C SER A 163 -5.71 22.86 -1.46
N ASP A 164 -6.08 23.91 -0.77
CA ASP A 164 -6.56 23.84 0.61
C ASP A 164 -7.84 22.99 0.73
N ILE A 165 -7.92 22.22 1.82
CA ILE A 165 -9.14 21.51 2.19
C ILE A 165 -9.96 22.42 3.09
N TYR A 166 -11.11 22.86 2.61
CA TYR A 166 -12.05 23.67 3.41
C TYR A 166 -12.63 22.87 4.58
N CYS A 167 -12.88 23.53 5.70
CA CYS A 167 -13.44 22.95 6.92
C CYS A 167 -14.71 22.13 6.70
N SER A 168 -15.53 22.48 5.70
CA SER A 168 -16.73 21.71 5.33
C SER A 168 -16.47 20.29 4.83
N ARG A 169 -15.22 19.96 4.48
CA ARG A 169 -14.78 18.61 4.08
C ARG A 169 -14.04 17.85 5.18
N ILE A 170 -13.87 18.49 6.33
CA ILE A 170 -13.23 17.87 7.50
C ILE A 170 -14.32 17.20 8.34
N LEU A 171 -14.25 15.88 8.48
CA LEU A 171 -15.14 15.15 9.36
C LEU A 171 -14.61 15.30 10.80
N ILE A 172 -15.33 16.06 11.61
CA ILE A 172 -15.05 16.20 13.04
C ILE A 172 -16.01 15.27 13.78
N PRO A 173 -15.53 14.29 14.55
CA PRO A 173 -16.40 13.47 15.39
C PRO A 173 -17.23 14.34 16.33
N GLU A 174 -18.51 14.00 16.55
CA GLU A 174 -19.42 14.77 17.42
C GLU A 174 -18.85 14.95 18.84
N GLU A 175 -18.08 13.99 19.32
CA GLU A 175 -17.41 14.01 20.65
C GLU A 175 -16.28 15.06 20.73
N ALA A 176 -15.70 15.48 19.61
CA ALA A 176 -14.63 16.48 19.56
C ALA A 176 -15.14 17.93 19.58
N GLN A 177 -16.46 18.14 19.48
CA GLN A 177 -17.08 19.48 19.48
C GLN A 177 -17.22 20.09 20.90
N CYS A 178 -16.85 19.40 21.95
CA CYS A 178 -17.17 19.75 23.32
C CYS A 178 -16.00 20.33 24.14
N ALA A 179 -14.94 20.83 23.51
CA ALA A 179 -13.89 21.58 24.21
C ALA A 179 -14.01 23.08 23.87
N SER A 180 -15.00 23.74 24.45
CA SER A 180 -15.06 25.20 24.55
C SER A 180 -14.80 25.61 26.00
#